data_def60ac6062fd0e4197b18950ba398d8
#
_entry.id   def60ac6062fd0e4197b18950ba398d8
#
_cell.length_a   1.000
_cell.length_b   1.000
_cell.length_c   1.000
_cell.angle_alpha   90.00
_cell.angle_beta   90.00
_cell.angle_gamma   90.00
#
_symmetry.space_group_name_H-M   'P 1'
#
loop_
_entity.id
_entity.type
_entity.pdbx_description
1 polymer ?
#
loop_
_entity_poly.entity_id
_entity_poly.type
_entity_poly.pdbx_seq_one_letter_code
_entity_poly.pdbx_strand_id
1 'polypeptide(L)'
;MDLPFLLISLLIIFIFSAFPSSRCKEDANFTMCDLPYECGNVKNLSFPFWGDGRPQSCGHPGFRLRCERGEYPVMDINEVEYRVLNVSQENSTMTLARSDLWDSPCSPGPVNTTFTPPLFFNYTQGVVNLTLFYHCPELTFSPYNFTCPGDEGGTYFYNVSDFLPDVNQPNGLGACGGFVQVPVFEAALDELPNQDGLEDVTTALREGFGLNYTEFPLCRACEISGGRCGTSDSGETFYCFCRKGTEELVCPHDTAGVYSFVDYRERSQPVTIQFS
;
A
#
# COMPACT_ATOMS: atom_id res chain seq x y z
N MET A 1 -24.29 67.84 4.17
CA MET A 1 -24.11 66.42 4.63
C MET A 1 -24.06 66.56 6.12
N ASP A 2 -25.06 66.01 6.78
CA ASP A 2 -25.27 66.23 8.21
C ASP A 2 -24.26 65.42 9.03
N LEU A 3 -23.58 66.11 9.93
CA LEU A 3 -22.58 65.58 10.86
C LEU A 3 -22.98 64.23 11.54
N PRO A 4 -24.27 64.03 11.91
CA PRO A 4 -24.71 62.74 12.48
C PRO A 4 -24.62 61.56 11.53
N PHE A 5 -24.82 61.74 10.23
CA PHE A 5 -24.68 60.68 9.24
C PHE A 5 -23.22 60.18 9.07
N LEU A 6 -22.27 61.12 9.13
CA LEU A 6 -20.84 60.81 9.08
C LEU A 6 -20.40 60.04 10.32
N LEU A 7 -20.86 60.41 11.50
CA LEU A 7 -20.56 59.71 12.75
C LEU A 7 -21.13 58.30 12.78
N ILE A 8 -22.37 58.10 12.30
CA ILE A 8 -23.00 56.75 12.21
C ILE A 8 -22.25 55.90 11.20
N SER A 9 -21.85 56.43 10.05
CA SER A 9 -21.09 55.72 9.04
C SER A 9 -19.72 55.26 9.56
N LEU A 10 -19.01 56.14 10.29
CA LEU A 10 -17.73 55.81 10.92
C LEU A 10 -17.89 54.77 12.03
N LEU A 11 -18.95 54.83 12.80
CA LEU A 11 -19.25 53.82 13.85
C LEU A 11 -19.53 52.42 13.26
N ILE A 12 -20.28 52.35 12.14
CA ILE A 12 -20.55 51.14 11.40
C ILE A 12 -19.27 50.54 10.84
N ILE A 13 -18.42 51.35 10.23
CA ILE A 13 -17.11 50.91 9.71
C ILE A 13 -16.22 50.41 10.84
N PHE A 14 -16.21 51.09 11.99
CA PHE A 14 -15.44 50.69 13.16
C PHE A 14 -15.94 49.33 13.75
N ILE A 15 -17.27 49.13 13.81
CA ILE A 15 -17.86 47.86 14.24
C ILE A 15 -17.45 46.71 13.29
N PHE A 16 -17.55 46.90 11.97
CA PHE A 16 -17.15 45.89 10.99
C PHE A 16 -15.63 45.64 10.97
N SER A 17 -14.79 46.59 11.31
CA SER A 17 -13.33 46.41 11.41
C SER A 17 -12.91 45.81 12.75
N ALA A 18 -13.73 45.94 13.80
CA ALA A 18 -13.44 45.39 15.14
C ALA A 18 -13.85 43.91 15.32
N PHE A 19 -14.63 43.36 14.39
CA PHE A 19 -14.84 41.89 14.40
C PHE A 19 -13.64 41.27 13.73
N PRO A 20 -12.70 40.65 14.47
CA PRO A 20 -11.70 39.78 13.87
C PRO A 20 -12.48 38.70 13.14
N SER A 21 -12.25 38.55 11.83
CA SER A 21 -12.70 37.37 11.09
C SER A 21 -12.06 36.21 11.78
N SER A 22 -12.79 35.57 12.69
CA SER A 22 -12.36 34.33 13.34
C SER A 22 -12.34 33.26 12.26
N ARG A 23 -11.26 33.26 11.44
CA ARG A 23 -10.98 32.16 10.57
C ARG A 23 -10.73 30.99 11.50
N CYS A 24 -11.69 30.10 11.62
CA CYS A 24 -11.51 28.83 12.27
C CYS A 24 -10.37 28.15 11.51
N LYS A 25 -9.17 28.17 12.09
CA LYS A 25 -8.00 27.52 11.48
C LYS A 25 -8.28 26.02 11.54
N GLU A 26 -8.44 25.42 10.38
CA GLU A 26 -8.58 23.96 10.30
C GLU A 26 -7.34 23.30 10.90
N ASP A 27 -7.54 22.11 11.46
CA ASP A 27 -6.45 21.31 12.01
C ASP A 27 -5.43 20.99 10.91
N ALA A 28 -4.15 21.09 11.25
CA ALA A 28 -3.08 20.89 10.28
C ALA A 28 -3.04 19.45 9.73
N ASN A 29 -3.29 18.45 10.60
CA ASN A 29 -3.31 17.06 10.18
C ASN A 29 -4.51 16.78 9.27
N PHE A 30 -5.69 17.37 9.59
CA PHE A 30 -6.85 17.25 8.70
C PHE A 30 -6.52 17.74 7.29
N THR A 31 -5.91 18.93 7.17
CA THR A 31 -5.55 19.50 5.88
C THR A 31 -4.46 18.70 5.15
N MET A 32 -3.45 18.24 5.87
CA MET A 32 -2.37 17.43 5.29
C MET A 32 -2.85 16.05 4.84
N CYS A 33 -3.72 15.40 5.63
CA CYS A 33 -4.25 14.08 5.30
C CYS A 33 -5.38 14.10 4.27
N ASP A 34 -5.88 15.28 3.90
CA ASP A 34 -6.78 15.47 2.77
C ASP A 34 -6.05 15.37 1.41
N LEU A 35 -4.74 15.61 1.41
CA LEU A 35 -3.93 15.50 0.20
C LEU A 35 -3.68 14.01 -0.12
N PRO A 36 -3.99 13.55 -1.34
CA PRO A 36 -3.72 12.18 -1.74
C PRO A 36 -2.22 11.95 -1.96
N TYR A 37 -1.79 10.69 -1.89
CA TYR A 37 -0.49 10.28 -2.44
C TYR A 37 -0.62 10.06 -3.94
N GLU A 38 0.38 10.55 -4.69
CA GLU A 38 0.45 10.40 -6.14
C GLU A 38 1.89 10.12 -6.59
N CYS A 39 2.07 9.14 -7.47
CA CYS A 39 3.34 8.84 -8.10
C CYS A 39 3.13 8.08 -9.42
N GLY A 40 3.61 8.63 -10.52
CA GLY A 40 3.46 8.04 -11.85
C GLY A 40 2.00 7.76 -12.23
N ASN A 41 1.71 6.50 -12.48
CA ASN A 41 0.36 6.03 -12.81
C ASN A 41 -0.54 5.79 -11.59
N VAL A 42 0.04 5.68 -10.39
CA VAL A 42 -0.70 5.48 -9.13
C VAL A 42 -1.08 6.84 -8.57
N LYS A 43 -2.38 7.10 -8.44
CA LYS A 43 -2.93 8.39 -8.04
C LYS A 43 -4.08 8.25 -7.07
N ASN A 44 -4.37 9.36 -6.37
CA ASN A 44 -5.50 9.50 -5.47
C ASN A 44 -5.51 8.49 -4.30
N LEU A 45 -4.32 8.03 -3.85
CA LEU A 45 -4.27 7.14 -2.71
C LEU A 45 -4.42 7.94 -1.40
N SER A 46 -5.37 7.49 -0.59
CA SER A 46 -5.59 7.95 0.77
C SER A 46 -5.03 6.94 1.78
N PHE A 47 -5.46 7.01 3.02
CA PHE A 47 -5.16 6.01 4.03
C PHE A 47 -5.47 4.57 3.51
N PRO A 48 -4.63 3.56 3.75
CA PRO A 48 -3.46 3.55 4.66
C PRO A 48 -2.13 4.00 4.03
N PHE A 49 -2.10 4.44 2.77
CA PHE A 49 -0.87 4.79 2.05
C PHE A 49 -0.33 6.17 2.45
N TRP A 50 1.00 6.26 2.52
CA TRP A 50 1.74 7.49 2.82
C TRP A 50 3.14 7.45 2.19
N GLY A 51 3.81 8.58 2.12
CA GLY A 51 5.13 8.72 1.50
C GLY A 51 5.31 10.11 0.94
N ASP A 52 6.15 10.28 -0.05
CA ASP A 52 6.55 11.56 -0.62
C ASP A 52 5.39 12.56 -0.75
N GLY A 53 5.45 13.62 0.05
CA GLY A 53 4.42 14.66 0.10
C GLY A 53 3.20 14.36 0.99
N ARG A 54 3.00 13.11 1.45
CA ARG A 54 1.94 12.72 2.37
C ARG A 54 2.56 12.20 3.68
N PRO A 55 2.36 12.89 4.83
CA PRO A 55 3.04 12.55 6.08
C PRO A 55 2.71 11.15 6.61
N GLN A 56 3.61 10.59 7.41
CA GLN A 56 3.42 9.30 8.08
C GLN A 56 2.16 9.26 8.93
N SER A 57 1.85 10.35 9.63
CA SER A 57 0.62 10.47 10.43
C SER A 57 -0.67 10.27 9.63
N CYS A 58 -0.63 10.42 8.30
CA CYS A 58 -1.77 10.24 7.40
C CYS A 58 -1.89 8.83 6.83
N GLY A 59 -1.08 7.89 7.28
CA GLY A 59 -1.08 6.51 6.80
C GLY A 59 -0.78 5.51 7.91
N HIS A 60 -0.46 4.28 7.51
CA HIS A 60 -0.05 3.22 8.42
C HIS A 60 1.40 2.82 8.10
N PRO A 61 2.28 2.58 9.08
CA PRO A 61 3.71 2.31 8.85
C PRO A 61 4.00 1.23 7.80
N GLY A 62 3.21 0.15 7.76
CA GLY A 62 3.36 -0.93 6.78
C GLY A 62 2.97 -0.58 5.34
N PHE A 63 2.52 0.66 5.06
CA PHE A 63 2.04 1.10 3.74
C PHE A 63 2.81 2.31 3.20
N ARG A 64 4.08 2.40 3.60
CA ARG A 64 4.96 3.46 3.08
C ARG A 64 5.27 3.25 1.61
N LEU A 65 5.08 4.31 0.83
CA LEU A 65 5.45 4.36 -0.58
C LEU A 65 6.57 5.39 -0.79
N ARG A 66 7.54 5.05 -1.63
CA ARG A 66 8.59 5.94 -2.10
C ARG A 66 8.44 6.12 -3.61
N CYS A 67 8.41 7.34 -4.10
CA CYS A 67 8.28 7.61 -5.52
C CYS A 67 9.65 7.64 -6.20
N GLU A 68 9.96 6.62 -6.97
CA GLU A 68 11.23 6.56 -7.69
C GLU A 68 11.18 7.43 -8.94
N ARG A 69 12.05 8.45 -8.96
CA ARG A 69 12.22 9.41 -10.05
C ARG A 69 10.94 10.12 -10.52
N GLY A 70 9.87 10.06 -9.74
CA GLY A 70 8.55 10.55 -10.14
C GLY A 70 7.79 9.63 -11.11
N GLU A 71 8.30 8.43 -11.38
CA GLU A 71 7.76 7.55 -12.41
C GLU A 71 6.89 6.42 -11.85
N TYR A 72 7.30 5.80 -10.76
CA TYR A 72 6.58 4.68 -10.15
C TYR A 72 6.80 4.63 -8.64
N PRO A 73 5.78 4.19 -7.88
CA PRO A 73 5.93 3.99 -6.45
C PRO A 73 6.58 2.64 -6.13
N VAL A 74 7.39 2.63 -5.07
CA VAL A 74 8.05 1.45 -4.52
C VAL A 74 7.63 1.26 -3.07
N MET A 75 7.42 0.02 -2.67
CA MET A 75 7.13 -0.41 -1.31
C MET A 75 8.19 -1.40 -0.85
N ASP A 76 8.64 -1.24 0.39
CA ASP A 76 9.51 -2.21 1.06
C ASP A 76 8.67 -3.19 1.87
N ILE A 77 8.83 -4.49 1.60
CA ILE A 77 8.23 -5.56 2.39
C ILE A 77 9.31 -6.58 2.73
N ASN A 78 9.60 -6.73 4.02
CA ASN A 78 10.63 -7.66 4.51
C ASN A 78 12.00 -7.48 3.84
N GLU A 79 12.47 -6.23 3.73
CA GLU A 79 13.75 -5.87 3.11
C GLU A 79 13.84 -6.14 1.60
N VAL A 80 12.71 -6.44 0.95
CA VAL A 80 12.60 -6.59 -0.50
C VAL A 80 11.79 -5.44 -1.07
N GLU A 81 12.32 -4.80 -2.10
CA GLU A 81 11.65 -3.70 -2.80
C GLU A 81 10.71 -4.21 -3.89
N TYR A 82 9.51 -3.66 -3.90
CA TYR A 82 8.47 -3.95 -4.89
C TYR A 82 8.00 -2.69 -5.58
N ARG A 83 7.91 -2.72 -6.90
CA ARG A 83 7.19 -1.70 -7.67
C ARG A 83 5.69 -1.91 -7.46
N VAL A 84 4.99 -0.84 -7.17
CA VAL A 84 3.52 -0.85 -7.07
C VAL A 84 2.94 -0.54 -8.44
N LEU A 85 2.36 -1.54 -9.08
CA LEU A 85 1.83 -1.43 -10.44
C LEU A 85 0.42 -0.86 -10.45
N ASN A 86 -0.39 -1.28 -9.49
CA ASN A 86 -1.77 -0.85 -9.35
C ASN A 86 -2.24 -0.93 -7.90
N VAL A 87 -3.19 -0.09 -7.52
CA VAL A 87 -3.89 -0.14 -6.23
C VAL A 87 -5.36 0.10 -6.44
N SER A 88 -6.20 -0.80 -5.94
CA SER A 88 -7.64 -0.63 -5.84
C SER A 88 -8.03 -0.47 -4.37
N GLN A 89 -8.26 0.76 -3.92
CA GLN A 89 -8.67 1.01 -2.54
C GLN A 89 -10.10 0.52 -2.26
N GLU A 90 -10.96 0.50 -3.26
CA GLU A 90 -12.32 -0.03 -3.15
C GLU A 90 -12.34 -1.53 -2.80
N ASN A 91 -11.42 -2.30 -3.39
CA ASN A 91 -11.34 -3.74 -3.19
C ASN A 91 -10.25 -4.13 -2.19
N SER A 92 -9.54 -3.16 -1.59
CA SER A 92 -8.38 -3.40 -0.72
C SER A 92 -7.34 -4.31 -1.36
N THR A 93 -7.04 -4.09 -2.65
CA THR A 93 -6.08 -4.89 -3.42
C THR A 93 -4.98 -4.02 -4.02
N MET A 94 -3.82 -4.63 -4.23
CA MET A 94 -2.70 -4.04 -4.95
C MET A 94 -1.99 -5.07 -5.81
N THR A 95 -1.33 -4.61 -6.87
CA THR A 95 -0.47 -5.44 -7.70
C THR A 95 0.97 -4.97 -7.54
N LEU A 96 1.85 -5.91 -7.24
CA LEU A 96 3.26 -5.66 -7.00
C LEU A 96 4.13 -6.48 -7.94
N ALA A 97 5.29 -5.93 -8.30
CA ALA A 97 6.36 -6.66 -8.99
C ALA A 97 7.70 -6.43 -8.29
N ARG A 98 8.54 -7.44 -8.24
CA ARG A 98 9.88 -7.33 -7.62
C ARG A 98 10.76 -6.35 -8.38
N SER A 99 11.31 -5.36 -7.68
CA SER A 99 12.14 -4.32 -8.29
C SER A 99 13.47 -4.86 -8.81
N ASP A 100 14.08 -5.80 -8.08
CA ASP A 100 15.37 -6.40 -8.45
C ASP A 100 15.29 -7.36 -9.66
N LEU A 101 14.11 -7.89 -9.95
CA LEU A 101 13.86 -8.79 -11.08
C LEU A 101 13.11 -8.12 -12.24
N TRP A 102 12.82 -6.82 -12.13
CA TRP A 102 12.03 -6.08 -13.12
C TRP A 102 12.67 -6.05 -14.51
N ASP A 103 13.97 -5.80 -14.58
CA ASP A 103 14.66 -5.66 -15.85
C ASP A 103 15.12 -7.03 -16.39
N SER A 104 15.42 -7.96 -15.51
CA SER A 104 15.88 -9.30 -15.87
C SER A 104 15.83 -10.25 -14.69
N PRO A 105 15.47 -11.54 -14.90
CA PRO A 105 15.61 -12.59 -13.90
C PRO A 105 17.06 -12.95 -13.57
N CYS A 106 18.03 -12.38 -14.29
CA CYS A 106 19.47 -12.66 -14.17
C CYS A 106 20.15 -11.87 -13.05
N SER A 107 19.42 -11.19 -12.19
CA SER A 107 19.99 -10.37 -11.12
C SER A 107 20.77 -11.21 -10.10
N PRO A 108 22.01 -10.80 -9.74
CA PRO A 108 22.81 -11.56 -8.79
C PRO A 108 22.26 -11.40 -7.36
N GLY A 109 21.86 -12.50 -6.75
CA GLY A 109 21.54 -12.59 -5.33
C GLY A 109 20.12 -12.22 -4.92
N PRO A 110 19.08 -12.57 -5.68
CA PRO A 110 17.70 -12.33 -5.28
C PRO A 110 17.35 -13.10 -4.02
N VAL A 111 16.50 -12.49 -3.19
CA VAL A 111 15.98 -13.07 -1.93
C VAL A 111 14.63 -13.71 -2.19
N ASN A 112 14.31 -14.81 -1.54
CA ASN A 112 12.98 -15.40 -1.63
C ASN A 112 11.91 -14.43 -1.14
N THR A 113 10.80 -14.35 -1.87
CA THR A 113 9.64 -13.60 -1.44
C THR A 113 8.87 -14.42 -0.42
N THR A 114 8.86 -13.96 0.82
CA THR A 114 8.07 -14.59 1.89
C THR A 114 7.26 -13.53 2.62
N PHE A 115 5.95 -13.75 2.72
CA PHE A 115 5.10 -12.97 3.61
C PHE A 115 4.94 -13.75 4.91
N THR A 116 5.51 -13.22 5.99
CA THR A 116 5.40 -13.83 7.32
C THR A 116 4.22 -13.20 8.06
N PRO A 117 3.27 -13.98 8.55
CA PRO A 117 2.22 -13.45 9.44
C PRO A 117 2.82 -12.95 10.77
N PRO A 118 2.27 -11.90 11.38
CA PRO A 118 1.04 -11.19 11.05
C PRO A 118 1.34 -10.02 10.12
N LEU A 119 1.11 -10.18 8.85
CA LEU A 119 1.24 -9.10 7.89
C LEU A 119 -0.14 -8.61 7.46
N PHE A 120 -0.17 -7.38 7.00
CA PHE A 120 -1.40 -6.75 6.50
C PHE A 120 -1.79 -7.29 5.11
N PHE A 121 -1.06 -8.27 4.59
CA PHE A 121 -1.18 -8.73 3.22
C PHE A 121 -1.42 -10.23 3.10
N ASN A 122 -2.25 -10.61 2.14
CA ASN A 122 -2.45 -12.00 1.70
C ASN A 122 -2.46 -12.01 0.17
N TYR A 123 -2.04 -13.10 -0.44
CA TYR A 123 -2.13 -13.24 -1.89
C TYR A 123 -3.59 -13.21 -2.36
N THR A 124 -3.81 -12.61 -3.53
CA THR A 124 -5.09 -12.75 -4.23
C THR A 124 -5.20 -14.14 -4.83
N GLN A 125 -6.41 -14.51 -5.26
CA GLN A 125 -6.62 -15.75 -6.00
C GLN A 125 -5.84 -15.74 -7.31
N GLY A 126 -5.31 -16.90 -7.74
CA GLY A 126 -4.56 -17.04 -8.98
C GLY A 126 -3.10 -16.56 -8.88
N VAL A 127 -2.56 -16.42 -7.67
CA VAL A 127 -1.11 -16.21 -7.46
C VAL A 127 -0.45 -17.56 -7.16
N VAL A 128 0.61 -17.85 -7.90
CA VAL A 128 1.43 -19.05 -7.78
C VAL A 128 2.90 -18.72 -7.64
N ASN A 129 3.73 -19.65 -7.17
CA ASN A 129 5.17 -19.44 -7.07
C ASN A 129 5.88 -19.86 -8.35
N LEU A 130 6.62 -18.93 -8.93
CA LEU A 130 7.64 -19.17 -9.96
C LEU A 130 8.97 -19.37 -9.25
N THR A 131 9.62 -20.52 -9.44
CA THR A 131 10.96 -20.77 -8.90
C THR A 131 11.99 -20.63 -10.01
N LEU A 132 12.95 -19.74 -9.81
CA LEU A 132 14.09 -19.51 -10.70
C LEU A 132 15.32 -20.19 -10.11
N PHE A 133 16.04 -20.99 -10.92
CA PHE A 133 17.23 -21.71 -10.51
C PHE A 133 18.46 -21.15 -11.25
N TYR A 134 19.55 -20.95 -10.54
CA TYR A 134 20.75 -20.29 -10.99
C TYR A 134 21.96 -21.23 -10.99
N HIS A 135 22.84 -21.09 -11.99
CA HIS A 135 24.09 -21.83 -12.11
C HIS A 135 23.90 -23.33 -11.94
N CYS A 136 22.98 -23.87 -12.71
CA CYS A 136 22.67 -25.31 -12.68
C CYS A 136 23.69 -26.09 -13.52
N PRO A 137 24.03 -27.33 -13.14
CA PRO A 137 24.71 -28.24 -14.06
C PRO A 137 23.80 -28.53 -15.26
N GLU A 138 24.39 -28.93 -16.40
CA GLU A 138 23.59 -29.35 -17.56
C GLU A 138 22.62 -30.45 -17.16
N LEU A 139 21.36 -30.08 -17.07
CA LEU A 139 20.26 -31.02 -16.77
C LEU A 139 19.60 -31.39 -18.08
N THR A 140 19.63 -32.68 -18.39
CA THR A 140 19.11 -33.23 -19.65
C THR A 140 17.59 -33.21 -19.77
N PHE A 141 16.83 -32.72 -18.78
CA PHE A 141 15.38 -32.95 -18.70
C PHE A 141 14.51 -31.76 -18.31
N SER A 142 15.00 -30.53 -18.24
CA SER A 142 14.12 -29.39 -18.01
C SER A 142 13.78 -28.70 -19.33
N PRO A 143 12.51 -28.67 -19.76
CA PRO A 143 12.11 -27.96 -20.97
C PRO A 143 12.13 -26.44 -20.77
N TYR A 144 12.21 -25.95 -19.53
CA TYR A 144 12.06 -24.55 -19.16
C TYR A 144 13.41 -23.99 -18.74
N ASN A 145 14.18 -23.49 -19.71
CA ASN A 145 15.46 -22.83 -19.48
C ASN A 145 15.47 -21.41 -20.03
N PHE A 146 16.37 -20.61 -19.49
CA PHE A 146 16.68 -19.28 -20.01
C PHE A 146 18.21 -19.07 -19.92
N THR A 147 18.71 -18.11 -20.70
CA THR A 147 20.14 -17.76 -20.71
C THR A 147 20.32 -16.32 -20.29
N CYS A 148 21.30 -16.07 -19.45
CA CYS A 148 21.63 -14.74 -18.98
C CYS A 148 22.72 -14.09 -19.82
N PRO A 149 22.49 -12.88 -20.38
CA PRO A 149 23.52 -12.15 -21.12
C PRO A 149 24.78 -11.90 -20.28
N GLY A 150 25.96 -12.23 -20.84
CA GLY A 150 27.22 -12.01 -20.15
C GLY A 150 27.71 -13.13 -19.24
N ASP A 151 26.91 -14.19 -19.08
CA ASP A 151 27.33 -15.41 -18.38
C ASP A 151 27.38 -16.59 -19.36
N GLU A 152 28.52 -16.72 -20.06
CA GLU A 152 28.72 -17.70 -21.14
C GLU A 152 28.79 -19.18 -20.65
N GLY A 153 28.52 -19.46 -19.41
CA GLY A 153 28.58 -20.83 -18.85
C GLY A 153 27.46 -21.14 -17.87
N GLY A 154 26.61 -20.18 -17.57
CA GLY A 154 25.52 -20.37 -16.63
C GLY A 154 24.29 -20.98 -17.29
N THR A 155 23.80 -22.08 -16.73
CA THR A 155 22.51 -22.66 -17.11
C THR A 155 21.48 -22.28 -16.06
N TYR A 156 20.34 -21.78 -16.52
CA TYR A 156 19.26 -21.25 -15.69
C TYR A 156 17.97 -21.94 -16.04
N PHE A 157 17.19 -22.31 -15.02
CA PHE A 157 15.92 -22.98 -15.20
C PHE A 157 14.82 -22.24 -14.43
N TYR A 158 13.59 -22.43 -14.86
CA TYR A 158 12.43 -22.02 -14.08
C TYR A 158 11.43 -23.17 -13.94
N ASN A 159 10.65 -23.14 -12.87
CA ASN A 159 9.61 -24.11 -12.60
C ASN A 159 8.41 -23.44 -11.95
N VAL A 160 7.23 -23.86 -12.37
CA VAL A 160 5.94 -23.44 -11.86
C VAL A 160 5.41 -24.51 -10.94
N SER A 161 5.91 -24.59 -9.74
CA SER A 161 5.35 -25.50 -8.71
C SER A 161 5.79 -25.07 -7.33
N ASP A 162 4.93 -25.28 -6.34
CA ASP A 162 5.26 -25.12 -4.92
C ASP A 162 6.27 -26.17 -4.42
N PHE A 163 6.74 -27.02 -5.31
CA PHE A 163 7.69 -28.08 -4.99
C PHE A 163 9.11 -27.50 -4.87
N LEU A 164 9.58 -27.40 -3.64
CA LEU A 164 11.00 -27.14 -3.40
C LEU A 164 11.80 -28.36 -3.87
N PRO A 165 12.86 -28.14 -4.67
CA PRO A 165 13.71 -29.25 -5.08
C PRO A 165 14.32 -29.92 -3.86
N ASP A 166 14.33 -31.25 -3.85
CA ASP A 166 15.07 -31.98 -2.84
C ASP A 166 16.57 -31.69 -3.00
N VAL A 167 17.09 -30.83 -2.12
CA VAL A 167 18.49 -30.40 -2.11
C VAL A 167 19.46 -31.58 -1.89
N ASN A 168 18.98 -32.76 -1.54
CA ASN A 168 19.76 -33.97 -1.35
C ASN A 168 19.88 -34.82 -2.64
N GLN A 169 19.22 -34.42 -3.75
CA GLN A 169 19.37 -35.15 -5.01
C GLN A 169 20.54 -34.56 -5.85
N PRO A 170 21.65 -35.32 -5.97
CA PRO A 170 22.87 -34.79 -6.61
C PRO A 170 22.75 -34.57 -8.14
N ASN A 171 21.68 -35.01 -8.77
CA ASN A 171 21.48 -34.97 -10.22
C ASN A 171 20.21 -34.22 -10.66
N GLY A 172 19.66 -33.38 -9.78
CA GLY A 172 18.42 -32.64 -10.04
C GLY A 172 18.61 -31.12 -9.87
N LEU A 173 17.50 -30.39 -9.86
CA LEU A 173 17.48 -28.92 -9.60
C LEU A 173 18.10 -28.56 -8.24
N GLY A 174 18.21 -29.48 -7.31
CA GLY A 174 18.96 -29.30 -6.05
C GLY A 174 20.47 -29.16 -6.21
N ALA A 175 21.04 -29.48 -7.39
CA ALA A 175 22.45 -29.29 -7.70
C ALA A 175 22.77 -27.87 -8.25
N CYS A 176 21.78 -27.01 -8.43
CA CYS A 176 21.96 -25.61 -8.83
C CYS A 176 22.66 -24.81 -7.72
N GLY A 177 23.39 -23.77 -8.10
CA GLY A 177 24.10 -22.90 -7.17
C GLY A 177 23.18 -22.02 -6.29
N GLY A 178 21.89 -21.93 -6.62
CA GLY A 178 20.88 -21.25 -5.84
C GLY A 178 19.51 -21.25 -6.53
N PHE A 179 18.52 -20.82 -5.79
CA PHE A 179 17.19 -20.60 -6.33
C PHE A 179 16.50 -19.42 -5.65
N VAL A 180 15.48 -18.85 -6.29
CA VAL A 180 14.59 -17.88 -5.72
C VAL A 180 13.15 -18.22 -6.07
N GLN A 181 12.25 -18.06 -5.10
CA GLN A 181 10.81 -18.16 -5.32
C GLN A 181 10.21 -16.77 -5.39
N VAL A 182 9.42 -16.53 -6.42
CA VAL A 182 8.75 -15.26 -6.68
C VAL A 182 7.28 -15.54 -6.95
N PRO A 183 6.34 -14.91 -6.25
CA PRO A 183 4.94 -15.00 -6.61
C PRO A 183 4.70 -14.28 -7.94
N VAL A 184 3.87 -14.86 -8.78
CA VAL A 184 3.40 -14.29 -10.05
C VAL A 184 1.94 -14.65 -10.27
N PHE A 185 1.26 -14.00 -11.19
CA PHE A 185 -0.05 -14.46 -11.62
C PHE A 185 0.06 -15.76 -12.42
N GLU A 186 -0.79 -16.74 -12.11
CA GLU A 186 -0.88 -18.01 -12.85
C GLU A 186 -1.15 -17.76 -14.34
N ALA A 187 -2.03 -16.81 -14.67
CA ALA A 187 -2.34 -16.43 -16.03
C ALA A 187 -1.12 -15.94 -16.83
N ALA A 188 -0.15 -15.31 -16.21
CA ALA A 188 1.09 -14.88 -16.86
C ALA A 188 1.97 -16.06 -17.29
N LEU A 189 1.76 -17.23 -16.70
CA LEU A 189 2.51 -18.45 -17.01
C LEU A 189 1.86 -19.27 -18.13
N ASP A 190 0.55 -19.12 -18.35
CA ASP A 190 -0.17 -19.79 -19.46
C ASP A 190 0.25 -19.28 -20.83
N GLU A 191 0.78 -18.06 -20.89
CA GLU A 191 1.26 -17.41 -22.11
C GLU A 191 2.76 -17.71 -22.40
N LEU A 192 3.45 -18.46 -21.52
CA LEU A 192 4.85 -18.80 -21.72
C LEU A 192 5.03 -19.74 -22.94
N PRO A 193 5.41 -19.25 -24.12
CA PRO A 193 5.70 -20.09 -25.27
C PRO A 193 7.07 -20.75 -25.08
N ASN A 194 7.21 -21.93 -25.62
CA ASN A 194 8.33 -22.85 -25.43
C ASN A 194 9.68 -22.43 -26.09
N GLN A 195 9.93 -21.17 -26.45
CA GLN A 195 11.06 -20.83 -27.32
C GLN A 195 12.04 -19.73 -26.87
N ASP A 196 11.65 -18.76 -26.02
CA ASP A 196 12.57 -17.71 -25.58
C ASP A 196 12.36 -17.43 -24.07
N GLY A 197 12.75 -18.39 -23.23
CA GLY A 197 12.45 -18.40 -21.81
C GLY A 197 12.84 -17.15 -21.02
N LEU A 198 13.82 -16.36 -21.49
CA LEU A 198 14.21 -15.13 -20.77
C LEU A 198 13.18 -14.01 -20.88
N GLU A 199 12.66 -13.75 -22.09
CA GLU A 199 11.68 -12.67 -22.32
C GLU A 199 10.35 -13.02 -21.66
N ASP A 200 9.94 -14.27 -21.77
CA ASP A 200 8.70 -14.79 -21.20
C ASP A 200 8.71 -14.72 -19.67
N VAL A 201 9.79 -15.23 -19.04
CA VAL A 201 9.99 -15.13 -17.59
C VAL A 201 10.04 -13.68 -17.14
N THR A 202 10.72 -12.80 -17.88
CA THR A 202 10.78 -11.37 -17.57
C THR A 202 9.40 -10.72 -17.63
N THR A 203 8.59 -11.10 -18.61
CA THR A 203 7.21 -10.60 -18.77
C THR A 203 6.35 -11.05 -17.59
N ALA A 204 6.36 -12.32 -17.21
CA ALA A 204 5.63 -12.82 -16.06
C ALA A 204 6.04 -12.12 -14.75
N LEU A 205 7.34 -11.88 -14.55
CA LEU A 205 7.85 -11.14 -13.40
C LEU A 205 7.39 -9.67 -13.38
N ARG A 206 7.25 -9.04 -14.55
CA ARG A 206 6.75 -7.66 -14.70
C ARG A 206 5.25 -7.54 -14.49
N GLU A 207 4.47 -8.54 -14.86
CA GLU A 207 3.04 -8.58 -14.53
C GLU A 207 2.83 -8.68 -13.02
N GLY A 208 3.79 -9.29 -12.32
CA GLY A 208 3.82 -9.34 -10.87
C GLY A 208 2.76 -10.25 -10.27
N PHE A 209 2.25 -9.85 -9.10
CA PHE A 209 1.28 -10.63 -8.34
C PHE A 209 0.34 -9.73 -7.55
N GLY A 210 -0.83 -10.25 -7.24
CA GLY A 210 -1.85 -9.53 -6.48
C GLY A 210 -1.76 -9.79 -4.98
N LEU A 211 -1.99 -8.73 -4.20
CA LEU A 211 -2.16 -8.78 -2.75
C LEU A 211 -3.50 -8.18 -2.35
N ASN A 212 -4.18 -8.83 -1.42
CA ASN A 212 -5.20 -8.20 -0.59
C ASN A 212 -4.51 -7.60 0.63
N TYR A 213 -4.89 -6.40 1.03
CA TYR A 213 -4.46 -5.82 2.29
C TYR A 213 -5.64 -5.68 3.27
N THR A 214 -5.29 -5.64 4.56
CA THR A 214 -6.27 -5.56 5.64
C THR A 214 -7.10 -4.28 5.52
N GLU A 215 -8.41 -4.41 5.60
CA GLU A 215 -9.31 -3.27 5.75
C GLU A 215 -9.16 -2.62 7.13
N PHE A 216 -9.39 -1.32 7.17
CA PHE A 216 -9.34 -0.52 8.39
C PHE A 216 -10.74 0.02 8.72
N PRO A 217 -11.58 -0.74 9.44
CA PRO A 217 -12.98 -0.37 9.70
C PRO A 217 -13.15 0.97 10.41
N LEU A 218 -12.18 1.35 11.27
CA LEU A 218 -12.19 2.63 11.98
C LEU A 218 -12.03 3.80 10.99
N CYS A 219 -11.23 3.62 9.95
CA CYS A 219 -11.05 4.64 8.93
C CYS A 219 -12.35 4.92 8.19
N ARG A 220 -13.09 3.90 7.81
CA ARG A 220 -14.39 4.06 7.15
C ARG A 220 -15.38 4.86 8.02
N ALA A 221 -15.43 4.58 9.31
CA ALA A 221 -16.28 5.34 10.25
C ALA A 221 -15.86 6.81 10.35
N CYS A 222 -14.55 7.08 10.42
CA CYS A 222 -13.98 8.41 10.43
C CYS A 222 -14.33 9.20 9.16
N GLU A 223 -14.14 8.61 7.98
CA GLU A 223 -14.43 9.25 6.69
C GLU A 223 -15.92 9.56 6.52
N ILE A 224 -16.81 8.65 6.92
CA ILE A 224 -18.27 8.88 6.93
C ILE A 224 -18.64 10.08 7.81
N SER A 225 -17.91 10.33 8.90
CA SER A 225 -18.11 11.49 9.77
C SER A 225 -17.47 12.78 9.25
N GLY A 226 -16.82 12.73 8.09
CA GLY A 226 -16.13 13.85 7.45
C GLY A 226 -14.71 14.06 7.92
N GLY A 227 -14.11 13.10 8.61
CA GLY A 227 -12.71 13.10 9.06
C GLY A 227 -11.72 12.59 8.02
N ARG A 228 -10.44 12.58 8.41
CA ARG A 228 -9.33 11.98 7.67
C ARG A 228 -8.60 11.02 8.57
N CYS A 229 -8.28 9.86 8.03
CA CYS A 229 -7.66 8.78 8.79
C CYS A 229 -6.17 8.99 8.96
N GLY A 230 -5.65 8.51 10.09
CA GLY A 230 -4.23 8.45 10.35
C GLY A 230 -3.90 7.50 11.49
N THR A 231 -2.59 7.37 11.78
CA THR A 231 -2.11 6.56 12.91
C THR A 231 -0.96 7.25 13.63
N SER A 232 -0.64 6.75 14.84
CA SER A 232 0.62 7.07 15.50
C SER A 232 1.81 6.57 14.68
N ASP A 233 3.00 7.04 14.99
CA ASP A 233 4.25 6.62 14.32
C ASP A 233 4.52 5.11 14.43
N SER A 234 4.06 4.46 15.51
CA SER A 234 4.11 3.00 15.66
C SER A 234 3.03 2.25 14.88
N GLY A 235 1.98 2.95 14.43
CA GLY A 235 0.80 2.34 13.80
C GLY A 235 -0.20 1.72 14.77
N GLU A 236 0.09 1.73 16.08
CA GLU A 236 -0.75 1.07 17.10
C GLU A 236 -2.01 1.86 17.43
N THR A 237 -1.94 3.19 17.34
CA THR A 237 -3.06 4.07 17.68
C THR A 237 -3.64 4.68 16.42
N PHE A 238 -4.93 4.45 16.20
CA PHE A 238 -5.68 5.10 15.13
C PHE A 238 -6.09 6.51 15.54
N TYR A 239 -6.07 7.43 14.58
CA TYR A 239 -6.55 8.81 14.73
C TYR A 239 -7.54 9.16 13.62
N CYS A 240 -8.61 9.83 14.01
CA CYS A 240 -9.53 10.49 13.10
C CYS A 240 -9.28 12.00 13.17
N PHE A 241 -8.61 12.57 12.17
CA PHE A 241 -8.36 14.00 12.08
C PHE A 241 -9.60 14.71 11.57
N CYS A 242 -10.14 15.59 12.41
CA CYS A 242 -11.31 16.39 12.12
C CYS A 242 -10.90 17.85 11.85
N ARG A 243 -11.80 18.64 11.27
CA ARG A 243 -11.52 20.08 11.00
C ARG A 243 -11.12 20.87 12.25
N LYS A 244 -11.55 20.47 13.44
CA LYS A 244 -11.35 21.17 14.69
C LYS A 244 -10.47 20.45 15.71
N GLY A 245 -9.83 19.35 15.32
CA GLY A 245 -8.96 18.56 16.19
C GLY A 245 -8.92 17.08 15.83
N THR A 246 -8.33 16.29 16.72
CA THR A 246 -8.13 14.85 16.54
C THR A 246 -9.06 14.08 17.46
N GLU A 247 -9.74 13.08 16.93
CA GLU A 247 -10.64 12.18 17.66
C GLU A 247 -10.16 10.74 17.54
N GLU A 248 -10.62 9.85 18.40
CA GLU A 248 -10.26 8.44 18.37
C GLU A 248 -11.03 7.63 17.33
N LEU A 249 -12.26 8.02 16.99
CA LEU A 249 -13.14 7.22 16.13
C LEU A 249 -13.79 8.02 15.01
N VAL A 250 -14.56 9.06 15.36
CA VAL A 250 -15.41 9.82 14.44
C VAL A 250 -15.40 11.29 14.78
N CYS A 251 -15.59 12.13 13.79
CA CYS A 251 -15.70 13.56 14.00
C CYS A 251 -17.04 13.94 14.63
N PRO A 252 -17.05 14.86 15.60
CA PRO A 252 -18.30 15.37 16.17
C PRO A 252 -19.09 16.10 15.09
N HIS A 253 -20.40 15.88 15.06
CA HIS A 253 -21.28 16.64 14.19
C HIS A 253 -21.25 18.12 14.57
N ASP A 254 -20.94 19.00 13.63
CA ASP A 254 -21.10 20.44 13.81
C ASP A 254 -22.60 20.76 13.95
N THR A 255 -23.15 20.59 15.13
CA THR A 255 -24.46 21.16 15.48
C THR A 255 -24.29 22.65 15.74
N ALA A 256 -24.05 23.41 14.68
CA ALA A 256 -24.25 24.84 14.72
C ALA A 256 -25.77 25.09 14.80
N GLY A 257 -26.27 25.16 16.01
CA GLY A 257 -27.56 25.74 16.30
C GLY A 257 -28.78 24.82 16.28
N VAL A 258 -28.87 23.85 17.20
CA VAL A 258 -30.12 23.54 17.94
C VAL A 258 -29.72 22.85 19.26
N TYR A 259 -29.81 23.54 20.36
CA TYR A 259 -29.74 22.91 21.68
C TYR A 259 -31.01 22.05 21.86
N SER A 260 -30.91 20.75 21.70
CA SER A 260 -31.79 19.81 22.34
C SER A 260 -30.94 18.85 23.17
N PHE A 261 -30.88 19.12 24.46
CA PHE A 261 -30.40 18.18 25.46
C PHE A 261 -31.30 16.94 25.38
N VAL A 262 -30.83 15.89 24.72
CA VAL A 262 -31.35 14.54 24.98
C VAL A 262 -30.30 13.87 25.85
N ASP A 263 -30.63 13.81 27.11
CA ASP A 263 -29.92 13.08 28.16
C ASP A 263 -29.90 11.58 27.81
N TYR A 264 -28.77 11.09 27.28
CA TYR A 264 -28.55 9.66 27.06
C TYR A 264 -27.89 9.06 28.31
N ARG A 265 -28.60 9.14 29.44
CA ARG A 265 -28.32 8.29 30.58
C ARG A 265 -29.28 7.09 30.55
N GLU A 266 -28.70 5.92 30.59
CA GLU A 266 -29.29 4.59 30.69
C GLU A 266 -29.58 3.84 29.39
N ARG A 267 -28.55 3.07 28.96
CA ARG A 267 -28.68 1.60 28.80
C ARG A 267 -27.33 0.97 28.42
N SER A 268 -26.45 0.80 29.41
CA SER A 268 -25.37 -0.18 29.35
C SER A 268 -25.91 -1.55 29.72
N GLN A 269 -26.13 -2.42 28.73
CA GLN A 269 -26.16 -3.85 28.98
C GLN A 269 -24.90 -4.48 28.42
N PRO A 270 -24.20 -5.32 29.18
CA PRO A 270 -22.97 -5.98 28.68
C PRO A 270 -23.35 -7.08 27.68
N VAL A 271 -22.81 -6.99 26.46
CA VAL A 271 -22.89 -8.07 25.50
C VAL A 271 -21.79 -9.09 25.86
N THR A 272 -22.21 -10.23 26.36
CA THR A 272 -21.35 -11.38 26.59
C THR A 272 -21.14 -12.09 25.25
N ILE A 273 -19.94 -12.04 24.70
CA ILE A 273 -19.55 -12.84 23.52
C ILE A 273 -19.07 -14.19 24.06
N GLN A 274 -19.81 -15.26 23.78
CA GLN A 274 -19.35 -16.62 23.94
C GLN A 274 -18.64 -17.06 22.66
N PHE A 275 -17.37 -17.43 22.80
CA PHE A 275 -16.64 -18.15 21.78
C PHE A 275 -16.95 -19.65 21.89
N SER A 276 -17.32 -20.28 20.78
CA SER A 276 -17.36 -21.72 20.58
C SER A 276 -16.47 -22.09 19.40
#